data_f4ceebdc6fb68f5affd1cbd6f115a05e
#
_entry.id   f4ceebdc6fb68f5affd1cbd6f115a05e
#
_cell.length_a   1.000
_cell.length_b   1.000
_cell.length_c   1.000
_cell.angle_alpha   90.00
_cell.angle_beta   90.00
_cell.angle_gamma   90.00
#
_symmetry.space_group_name_H-M   'P 1'
#
loop_
_entity.id
_entity.type
_entity.pdbx_description
1 polymer ?
#
loop_
_entity_poly.entity_id
_entity_poly.type
_entity_poly.pdbx_seq_one_letter_code
_entity_poly.pdbx_strand_id
1 'polypeptide(L)'
;MVKVDQLYFLATGGGICFGGGEPLLRPGYLTRFRALCGEGWKLWVETSLNVSWEAVQEAAGCIDYFIVDCKDTNPDIYLRYTGRDNEQMLQNLRRLVALVGAQRVIVRLPLIPDYNTDADRNESEALLRTFGVERFDRFTYKTQIEK
;
A
#
# COMPACT_ATOMS: atom_id res chain seq x y z
N MET A 1 19.79 -3.97 15.56
CA MET A 1 18.63 -3.15 15.90
C MET A 1 17.35 -3.98 15.89
N VAL A 2 17.00 -4.65 14.81
CA VAL A 2 15.74 -5.41 14.72
C VAL A 2 15.61 -6.58 15.71
N LYS A 3 16.71 -7.23 16.10
CA LYS A 3 16.69 -8.33 17.08
C LYS A 3 16.39 -7.88 18.52
N VAL A 4 16.61 -6.63 18.85
CA VAL A 4 16.34 -6.09 20.20
C VAL A 4 14.83 -5.98 20.43
N ASP A 5 14.05 -5.70 19.39
CA ASP A 5 12.59 -5.52 19.45
C ASP A 5 11.81 -6.82 19.24
N GLN A 6 12.51 -7.95 19.01
CA GLN A 6 11.88 -9.23 18.70
C GLN A 6 10.88 -9.68 19.76
N LEU A 7 11.24 -9.56 21.03
CA LEU A 7 10.35 -9.94 22.14
C LEU A 7 9.11 -9.05 22.19
N TYR A 8 9.28 -7.76 21.90
CA TYR A 8 8.17 -6.82 21.85
C TYR A 8 7.20 -7.15 20.70
N PHE A 9 7.71 -7.43 19.51
CA PHE A 9 6.87 -7.82 18.35
C PHE A 9 6.13 -9.13 18.59
N LEU A 10 6.79 -10.12 19.19
CA LEU A 10 6.15 -11.39 19.55
C LEU A 10 5.06 -11.21 20.61
N ALA A 11 5.30 -10.35 21.60
CA ALA A 11 4.36 -10.11 22.70
C ALA A 11 3.13 -9.28 22.26
N THR A 12 3.31 -8.36 21.29
CA THR A 12 2.26 -7.42 20.85
C THR A 12 1.57 -7.85 19.55
N GLY A 13 2.06 -8.89 18.88
CA GLY A 13 1.64 -9.22 17.51
C GLY A 13 2.04 -8.16 16.49
N GLY A 14 3.01 -7.30 16.82
CA GLY A 14 3.54 -6.25 15.98
C GLY A 14 4.48 -6.75 14.91
N GLY A 15 5.12 -5.82 14.20
CA GLY A 15 6.04 -6.15 13.12
C GLY A 15 6.67 -4.93 12.50
N ILE A 16 7.08 -5.07 11.25
CA ILE A 16 7.79 -4.04 10.50
C ILE A 16 6.98 -3.61 9.29
N CYS A 17 6.92 -2.32 9.04
CA CYS A 17 6.38 -1.74 7.82
C CYS A 17 7.53 -1.24 6.94
N PHE A 18 7.58 -1.71 5.71
CA PHE A 18 8.49 -1.22 4.68
C PHE A 18 7.81 -0.09 3.92
N GLY A 19 8.41 1.09 4.00
CA GLY A 19 7.94 2.30 3.33
C GLY A 19 9.11 3.15 2.83
N GLY A 20 8.83 4.41 2.46
CA GLY A 20 9.79 5.31 1.84
C GLY A 20 10.03 4.90 0.39
N GLY A 21 10.32 5.70 -0.60
CA GLY A 21 10.39 5.28 -1.98
C GLY A 21 9.32 4.23 -2.37
N GLU A 22 9.63 3.37 -3.35
CA GLU A 22 8.74 2.24 -3.69
C GLU A 22 9.43 0.92 -3.33
N PRO A 23 9.04 0.24 -2.22
CA PRO A 23 9.71 -0.97 -1.76
C PRO A 23 9.63 -2.12 -2.78
N LEU A 24 8.56 -2.17 -3.57
CA LEU A 24 8.35 -3.23 -4.56
C LEU A 24 9.25 -3.11 -5.80
N LEU A 25 10.07 -2.07 -5.92
CA LEU A 25 11.16 -2.05 -6.90
C LEU A 25 12.28 -3.06 -6.57
N ARG A 26 12.32 -3.55 -5.33
CA ARG A 26 13.32 -4.54 -4.87
C ARG A 26 12.66 -5.65 -4.06
N PRO A 27 11.72 -6.43 -4.63
CA PRO A 27 10.95 -7.43 -3.90
C PRO A 27 11.82 -8.53 -3.29
N GLY A 28 12.93 -8.90 -3.94
CA GLY A 28 13.88 -9.88 -3.41
C GLY A 28 14.54 -9.46 -2.08
N TYR A 29 14.53 -8.16 -1.72
CA TYR A 29 14.94 -7.73 -0.39
C TYR A 29 13.91 -8.14 0.67
N LEU A 30 12.62 -8.00 0.37
CA LEU A 30 11.53 -8.38 1.26
C LEU A 30 11.52 -9.90 1.50
N THR A 31 11.72 -10.67 0.45
CA THR A 31 11.82 -12.15 0.52
C THR A 31 12.99 -12.58 1.41
N ARG A 32 14.17 -11.98 1.23
CA ARG A 32 15.33 -12.26 2.07
C ARG A 32 15.11 -11.84 3.52
N PHE A 33 14.45 -10.70 3.74
CA PHE A 33 14.14 -10.25 5.10
C PHE A 33 13.19 -11.23 5.79
N ARG A 34 12.14 -11.70 5.11
CA ARG A 34 11.21 -12.73 5.65
C ARG A 34 11.97 -13.99 6.05
N ALA A 35 12.89 -14.46 5.21
CA ALA A 35 13.71 -15.64 5.53
C ALA A 35 14.56 -15.46 6.79
N LEU A 36 14.99 -14.23 7.11
CA LEU A 36 15.78 -13.93 8.30
C LEU A 36 14.94 -13.74 9.57
N CYS A 37 13.75 -13.15 9.47
CA CYS A 37 12.91 -12.87 10.63
C CYS A 37 11.92 -14.00 10.96
N GLY A 38 11.65 -14.90 10.01
CA GLY A 38 10.70 -16.00 10.17
C GLY A 38 9.23 -15.55 10.18
N GLU A 39 8.35 -16.49 10.50
CA GLU A 39 6.88 -16.30 10.44
C GLU A 39 6.30 -15.56 11.65
N GLY A 40 7.06 -15.42 12.74
CA GLY A 40 6.59 -14.79 13.98
C GLY A 40 6.38 -13.28 13.91
N TRP A 41 6.91 -12.63 12.88
CA TRP A 41 6.82 -11.20 12.69
C TRP A 41 5.79 -10.86 11.62
N LYS A 42 4.99 -9.81 11.85
CA LYS A 42 4.12 -9.27 10.82
C LYS A 42 4.91 -8.31 9.94
N LEU A 43 4.87 -8.54 8.64
CA LEU A 43 5.49 -7.68 7.65
C LEU A 43 4.43 -6.93 6.87
N TRP A 44 4.54 -5.62 6.89
CA TRP A 44 3.70 -4.68 6.17
C TRP A 44 4.50 -4.00 5.07
N VAL A 45 3.85 -3.62 3.99
CA VAL A 45 4.46 -2.79 2.94
C VAL A 45 3.52 -1.65 2.57
N GLU A 46 4.08 -0.43 2.49
CA GLU A 46 3.42 0.72 1.86
C GLU A 46 3.90 0.83 0.42
N THR A 47 2.98 0.83 -0.53
CA THR A 47 3.29 0.80 -1.96
C THR A 47 2.27 1.57 -2.77
N SER A 48 2.73 2.16 -3.88
CA SER A 48 1.85 2.72 -4.91
C SER A 48 1.26 1.65 -5.83
N LEU A 49 1.77 0.41 -5.81
CA LEU A 49 1.50 -0.66 -6.77
C LEU A 49 1.78 -0.31 -8.25
N ASN A 50 2.39 0.84 -8.54
CA ASN A 50 2.76 1.22 -9.90
C ASN A 50 4.12 0.61 -10.29
N VAL A 51 4.17 -0.70 -10.25
CA VAL A 51 5.34 -1.57 -10.51
C VAL A 51 4.92 -2.77 -11.35
N SER A 52 5.86 -3.61 -11.77
CA SER A 52 5.52 -4.83 -12.50
C SER A 52 4.68 -5.79 -11.64
N TRP A 53 3.82 -6.58 -12.28
CA TRP A 53 3.01 -7.57 -11.58
C TRP A 53 3.85 -8.64 -10.91
N GLU A 54 4.95 -9.04 -11.53
CA GLU A 54 5.90 -10.03 -11.00
C GLU A 54 6.46 -9.58 -9.64
N ALA A 55 6.76 -8.29 -9.50
CA ALA A 55 7.22 -7.72 -8.23
C ALA A 55 6.12 -7.79 -7.14
N VAL A 56 4.86 -7.53 -7.51
CA VAL A 56 3.72 -7.65 -6.59
C VAL A 56 3.52 -9.10 -6.17
N GLN A 57 3.60 -10.06 -7.11
CA GLN A 57 3.47 -11.49 -6.81
C GLN A 57 4.56 -11.98 -5.88
N GLU A 58 5.81 -11.60 -6.12
CA GLU A 58 6.94 -11.97 -5.25
C GLU A 58 6.72 -11.44 -3.83
N ALA A 59 6.32 -10.16 -3.69
CA ALA A 59 6.01 -9.57 -2.39
C ALA A 59 4.82 -10.27 -1.71
N ALA A 60 3.79 -10.66 -2.45
CA ALA A 60 2.63 -11.36 -1.91
C ALA A 60 2.97 -12.69 -1.23
N GLY A 61 4.07 -13.31 -1.63
CA GLY A 61 4.59 -14.54 -1.02
C GLY A 61 5.26 -14.35 0.35
N CYS A 62 5.61 -13.11 0.72
CA CYS A 62 6.38 -12.87 1.95
C CYS A 62 5.83 -11.73 2.84
N ILE A 63 4.95 -10.89 2.35
CA ILE A 63 4.31 -9.78 3.08
C ILE A 63 2.96 -10.21 3.64
N ASP A 64 2.67 -9.87 4.88
CA ASP A 64 1.39 -10.20 5.52
C ASP A 64 0.29 -9.19 5.14
N TYR A 65 0.61 -7.90 5.06
CA TYR A 65 -0.36 -6.84 4.82
C TYR A 65 0.18 -5.78 3.86
N PHE A 66 -0.70 -5.29 2.99
CA PHE A 66 -0.40 -4.25 2.01
C PHE A 66 -1.17 -2.98 2.35
N ILE A 67 -0.47 -1.86 2.44
CA ILE A 67 -1.02 -0.52 2.50
C ILE A 67 -0.80 0.09 1.12
N VAL A 68 -1.88 0.23 0.36
CA VAL A 68 -1.82 0.74 -1.01
C VAL A 68 -2.16 2.21 -1.03
N ASP A 69 -1.22 3.02 -1.44
CA ASP A 69 -1.35 4.48 -1.48
C ASP A 69 -1.98 4.91 -2.82
N CYS A 70 -3.30 4.84 -2.91
CA CYS A 70 -4.07 5.25 -4.09
C CYS A 70 -4.33 6.75 -4.03
N LYS A 71 -3.62 7.54 -4.85
CA LYS A 71 -3.76 9.02 -4.86
C LYS A 71 -5.13 9.45 -5.37
N ASP A 72 -5.59 8.83 -6.46
CA ASP A 72 -6.94 8.96 -7.00
C ASP A 72 -7.18 7.86 -8.04
N THR A 73 -8.43 7.49 -8.30
CA THR A 73 -8.77 6.57 -9.39
C THR A 73 -9.07 7.32 -10.70
N ASN A 74 -9.37 8.62 -10.64
CA ASN A 74 -9.51 9.44 -11.82
C ASN A 74 -8.13 9.60 -12.48
N PRO A 75 -7.97 9.20 -13.78
CA PRO A 75 -6.67 9.21 -14.44
C PRO A 75 -6.09 10.62 -14.58
N ASP A 76 -6.92 11.64 -14.80
CA ASP A 76 -6.45 13.01 -14.96
C ASP A 76 -5.93 13.60 -13.64
N ILE A 77 -6.62 13.33 -12.52
CA ILE A 77 -6.19 13.74 -11.19
C ILE A 77 -4.88 13.02 -10.83
N TYR A 78 -4.84 11.71 -11.05
CA TYR A 78 -3.67 10.89 -10.74
C TYR A 78 -2.45 11.35 -11.55
N LEU A 79 -2.62 11.55 -12.87
CA LEU A 79 -1.56 12.03 -13.76
C LEU A 79 -1.04 13.42 -13.34
N ARG A 80 -1.96 14.32 -13.03
CA ARG A 80 -1.64 15.69 -12.62
C ARG A 80 -0.82 15.74 -11.32
N TYR A 81 -1.12 14.82 -10.37
CA TYR A 81 -0.45 14.76 -9.09
C TYR A 81 0.86 13.96 -9.13
N THR A 82 0.88 12.82 -9.82
CA THR A 82 2.02 11.87 -9.77
C THR A 82 2.96 11.98 -10.97
N GLY A 83 2.50 12.58 -12.08
CA GLY A 83 3.20 12.57 -13.36
C GLY A 83 3.14 11.23 -14.10
N ARG A 84 2.31 10.28 -13.66
CA ARG A 84 2.16 8.93 -14.24
C ARG A 84 0.68 8.59 -14.41
N ASP A 85 0.37 7.63 -15.29
CA ASP A 85 -0.96 7.03 -15.35
C ASP A 85 -1.22 6.07 -14.17
N ASN A 86 -2.49 5.76 -13.92
CA ASN A 86 -2.91 4.87 -12.83
C ASN A 86 -3.36 3.49 -13.31
N GLU A 87 -3.26 3.18 -14.58
CA GLU A 87 -3.79 1.94 -15.14
C GLU A 87 -3.12 0.71 -14.51
N GLN A 88 -1.79 0.69 -14.49
CA GLN A 88 -1.02 -0.40 -13.90
C GLN A 88 -1.31 -0.58 -12.42
N MET A 89 -1.42 0.52 -11.67
CA MET A 89 -1.76 0.49 -10.24
C MET A 89 -3.14 -0.13 -10.02
N LEU A 90 -4.16 0.29 -10.77
CA LEU A 90 -5.53 -0.24 -10.65
C LEU A 90 -5.61 -1.72 -11.02
N GLN A 91 -4.95 -2.14 -12.10
CA GLN A 91 -4.87 -3.55 -12.50
C GLN A 91 -4.19 -4.40 -11.42
N ASN A 92 -3.06 -3.92 -10.90
CA ASN A 92 -2.32 -4.60 -9.84
C ASN A 92 -3.12 -4.69 -8.55
N LEU A 93 -3.83 -3.63 -8.16
CA LEU A 93 -4.66 -3.64 -6.96
C LEU A 93 -5.78 -4.67 -7.05
N ARG A 94 -6.50 -4.70 -8.18
CA ARG A 94 -7.55 -5.69 -8.40
C ARG A 94 -7.01 -7.13 -8.33
N ARG A 95 -5.87 -7.39 -8.95
CA ARG A 95 -5.21 -8.70 -8.94
C ARG A 95 -4.67 -9.06 -7.55
N LEU A 96 -4.11 -8.08 -6.82
CA LEU A 96 -3.60 -8.28 -5.47
C LEU A 96 -4.72 -8.69 -4.51
N VAL A 97 -5.85 -7.98 -4.51
CA VAL A 97 -7.01 -8.32 -3.64
C VAL A 97 -7.49 -9.73 -3.94
N ALA A 98 -7.59 -10.12 -5.21
CA ALA A 98 -7.97 -11.48 -5.59
C ALA A 98 -6.95 -12.54 -5.14
N LEU A 99 -5.66 -12.19 -5.12
CA LEU A 99 -4.58 -13.11 -4.76
C LEU A 99 -4.45 -13.32 -3.25
N VAL A 100 -4.50 -12.23 -2.45
CA VAL A 100 -4.20 -12.29 -1.01
C VAL A 100 -5.43 -12.19 -0.11
N GLY A 101 -6.57 -11.78 -0.65
CA GLY A 101 -7.82 -11.53 0.08
C GLY A 101 -7.92 -10.10 0.62
N ALA A 102 -9.15 -9.61 0.72
CA ALA A 102 -9.47 -8.23 1.12
C ALA A 102 -8.92 -7.85 2.52
N GLN A 103 -8.86 -8.82 3.43
CA GLN A 103 -8.41 -8.60 4.82
C GLN A 103 -6.92 -8.20 4.92
N ARG A 104 -6.12 -8.52 3.90
CA ARG A 104 -4.70 -8.21 3.86
C ARG A 104 -4.38 -6.90 3.14
N VAL A 105 -5.37 -6.19 2.62
CA VAL A 105 -5.19 -4.97 1.83
C VAL A 105 -5.94 -3.80 2.47
N ILE A 106 -5.21 -2.72 2.73
CA ILE A 106 -5.75 -1.42 3.15
C ILE A 106 -5.44 -0.44 2.05
N VAL A 107 -6.44 0.28 1.54
CA VAL A 107 -6.22 1.34 0.56
C VAL A 107 -6.32 2.69 1.22
N ARG A 108 -5.28 3.50 1.08
CA ARG A 108 -5.22 4.88 1.55
C ARG A 108 -5.76 5.81 0.47
N LEU A 109 -6.73 6.63 0.85
CA LEU A 109 -7.37 7.63 -0.01
C LEU A 109 -7.15 9.04 0.58
N PRO A 110 -6.05 9.72 0.22
CA PRO A 110 -5.77 11.06 0.71
C PRO A 110 -6.71 12.11 0.09
N LEU A 111 -7.09 13.10 0.89
CA LEU A 111 -7.51 14.39 0.35
C LEU A 111 -6.23 15.18 0.06
N ILE A 112 -6.03 15.52 -1.22
CA ILE A 112 -4.84 16.23 -1.69
C ILE A 112 -5.29 17.63 -2.08
N PRO A 113 -5.01 18.68 -1.27
CA PRO A 113 -5.40 20.04 -1.59
C PRO A 113 -4.96 20.42 -3.02
N ASP A 114 -5.83 21.15 -3.72
CA ASP A 114 -5.64 21.60 -5.11
C ASP A 114 -5.69 20.50 -6.19
N TYR A 115 -5.81 19.23 -5.82
CA TYR A 115 -5.84 18.10 -6.78
C TYR A 115 -7.16 17.34 -6.79
N ASN A 116 -7.66 16.95 -5.63
CA ASN A 116 -8.91 16.19 -5.53
C ASN A 116 -9.83 16.72 -4.42
N THR A 117 -11.06 16.27 -4.44
CA THR A 117 -12.13 16.63 -3.51
C THR A 117 -12.64 15.40 -2.75
N ASP A 118 -13.54 15.63 -1.79
CA ASP A 118 -14.26 14.55 -1.13
C ASP A 118 -15.16 13.76 -2.08
N ALA A 119 -15.69 14.40 -3.12
CA ALA A 119 -16.48 13.74 -4.16
C ALA A 119 -15.60 12.76 -4.94
N ASP A 120 -14.40 13.19 -5.38
CA ASP A 120 -13.44 12.33 -6.09
C ASP A 120 -13.03 11.12 -5.24
N ARG A 121 -12.80 11.33 -3.93
CA ARG A 121 -12.49 10.24 -3.00
C ARG A 121 -13.66 9.24 -2.86
N ASN A 122 -14.89 9.73 -2.84
CA ASN A 122 -16.08 8.87 -2.78
C ASN A 122 -16.22 8.03 -4.05
N GLU A 123 -15.96 8.63 -5.21
CA GLU A 123 -15.95 7.90 -6.50
C GLU A 123 -14.83 6.85 -6.52
N SER A 124 -13.64 7.21 -6.06
CA SER A 124 -12.51 6.28 -5.93
C SER A 124 -12.86 5.12 -5.01
N GLU A 125 -13.42 5.37 -3.83
CA GLU A 125 -13.84 4.32 -2.91
C GLU A 125 -14.91 3.41 -3.53
N ALA A 126 -15.90 3.98 -4.21
CA ALA A 126 -16.95 3.21 -4.88
C ALA A 126 -16.38 2.28 -5.95
N LEU A 127 -15.47 2.77 -6.79
CA LEU A 127 -14.79 1.95 -7.78
C LEU A 127 -13.96 0.82 -7.13
N LEU A 128 -13.16 1.14 -6.13
CA LEU A 128 -12.26 0.19 -5.48
C LEU A 128 -13.01 -0.90 -4.71
N ARG A 129 -14.21 -0.60 -4.20
CA ARG A 129 -15.11 -1.62 -3.64
C ARG A 129 -15.52 -2.66 -4.68
N THR A 130 -15.67 -2.28 -5.95
CA THR A 130 -15.94 -3.26 -7.02
C THR A 130 -14.77 -4.21 -7.30
N PHE A 131 -13.54 -3.84 -6.87
CA PHE A 131 -12.36 -4.72 -6.92
C PHE A 131 -12.27 -5.67 -5.72
N GLY A 132 -13.19 -5.53 -4.76
CA GLY A 132 -13.20 -6.31 -3.52
C GLY A 132 -12.42 -5.65 -2.37
N VAL A 133 -12.02 -4.39 -2.48
CA VAL A 133 -11.40 -3.67 -1.36
C VAL A 133 -12.45 -3.39 -0.28
N GLU A 134 -12.15 -3.76 0.96
CA GLU A 134 -13.04 -3.57 2.11
C GLU A 134 -12.52 -2.55 3.12
N ARG A 135 -11.20 -2.35 3.18
CA ARG A 135 -10.54 -1.52 4.20
C ARG A 135 -9.94 -0.27 3.56
N PHE A 136 -10.38 0.88 4.05
CA PHE A 136 -9.92 2.18 3.60
C PHE A 136 -9.39 3.02 4.75
N ASP A 137 -8.31 3.77 4.48
CA ASP A 137 -7.77 4.80 5.36
C ASP A 137 -7.89 6.17 4.63
N ARG A 138 -8.75 7.05 5.15
CA ARG A 138 -9.02 8.37 4.58
C ARG A 138 -8.39 9.45 5.46
N PHE A 139 -7.50 10.21 4.89
CA PHE A 139 -6.81 11.30 5.59
C PHE A 139 -6.60 12.51 4.67
N THR A 140 -6.13 13.61 5.23
CA THR A 140 -5.82 14.82 4.48
C THR A 140 -4.32 15.09 4.52
N TYR A 141 -3.70 15.35 3.37
CA TYR A 141 -2.32 15.81 3.33
C TYR A 141 -2.22 17.21 3.95
N LYS A 142 -1.32 17.36 4.91
CA LYS A 142 -0.95 18.66 5.45
C LYS A 142 0.07 19.30 4.51
N THR A 143 -0.30 20.41 3.87
CA THR A 143 0.55 21.13 2.93
C THR A 143 1.50 22.12 3.59
N GLN A 144 1.30 22.41 4.89
CA GLN A 144 2.17 23.30 5.68
C GLN A 144 2.52 22.64 7.00
N ILE A 145 3.82 22.57 7.27
CA ILE A 145 4.31 22.38 8.63
C ILE A 145 4.26 23.78 9.25
N GLU A 146 3.27 24.05 10.07
CA GLU A 146 3.31 25.23 10.94
C GLU A 146 4.58 25.13 11.78
N LYS A 147 5.48 26.10 11.56
CA LYS A 147 6.72 26.24 12.35
C LYS A 147 6.41 26.85 13.69
#